data_9247cdc9639157dd350e02a950c93d13
#
_entry.id   9247cdc9639157dd350e02a950c93d13
#
_cell.length_a   1.000
_cell.length_b   1.000
_cell.length_c   1.000
_cell.angle_alpha   90.00
_cell.angle_beta   90.00
_cell.angle_gamma   90.00
#
_symmetry.space_group_name_H-M   'P 1'
#
loop_
_entity.id
_entity.type
_entity.pdbx_description
1 polymer ?
#
loop_
_entity_poly.entity_id
_entity_poly.type
_entity_poly.pdbx_seq_one_letter_code
_entity_poly.pdbx_strand_id
1 'polypeptide(L)'
;MKTLLVSGSPATNSHTHALLVCIAKALESKGHSYEIWDLGERPLPISQPSWHKNPLNADVQAVCDFYGAVQGADAVVLGTPNYHGSYSGVIKNALDCLTGDAFANKP
;
A
#
# COMPACT_ATOMS: atom_id res chain seq x y z
N MET A 1 -6.16 9.94 13.75
CA MET A 1 -6.35 9.43 12.37
C MET A 1 -5.11 8.63 11.98
N LYS A 2 -5.31 7.46 11.42
CA LYS A 2 -4.20 6.59 10.97
C LYS A 2 -4.09 6.62 9.46
N THR A 3 -2.90 6.89 8.95
CA THR A 3 -2.62 6.92 7.52
C THR A 3 -1.73 5.74 7.12
N LEU A 4 -2.14 5.00 6.08
CA LEU A 4 -1.31 3.98 5.46
C LEU A 4 -0.54 4.60 4.30
N LEU A 5 0.77 4.43 4.30
CA LEU A 5 1.67 4.90 3.25
C LEU A 5 2.20 3.68 2.50
N VAL A 6 1.84 3.53 1.24
CA VAL A 6 2.26 2.36 0.44
C VAL A 6 3.37 2.77 -0.51
N SER A 7 4.53 2.14 -0.37
CA SER A 7 5.67 2.36 -1.26
C SER A 7 5.63 1.32 -2.39
N GLY A 8 5.37 1.78 -3.59
CA GLY A 8 5.25 0.96 -4.80
C GLY A 8 6.56 0.74 -5.55
N SER A 9 7.71 0.89 -4.90
CA SER A 9 8.99 0.57 -5.52
C SER A 9 9.43 -0.83 -5.11
N PRO A 10 9.85 -1.67 -6.06
CA PRO A 10 10.45 -2.97 -5.74
C PRO A 10 11.90 -2.84 -5.24
N ALA A 11 12.50 -1.68 -5.38
CA ALA A 11 13.90 -1.46 -4.99
C ALA A 11 14.01 -1.15 -3.50
N THR A 12 15.12 -1.59 -2.88
CA THR A 12 15.52 -1.13 -1.56
C THR A 12 16.11 0.28 -1.67
N ASN A 13 15.98 1.09 -0.60
CA ASN A 13 16.49 2.47 -0.57
C ASN A 13 15.99 3.33 -1.73
N SER A 14 14.72 3.18 -2.11
CA SER A 14 14.14 3.93 -3.22
C SER A 14 13.86 5.38 -2.85
N HIS A 15 13.83 6.27 -3.85
CA HIS A 15 13.38 7.65 -3.67
C HIS A 15 11.91 7.72 -3.25
N THR A 16 11.09 6.80 -3.75
CA THR A 16 9.67 6.68 -3.35
C THR A 16 9.56 6.44 -1.86
N HIS A 17 10.31 5.48 -1.33
CA HIS A 17 10.32 5.20 0.10
C HIS A 17 10.79 6.41 0.91
N ALA A 18 11.87 7.07 0.48
CA ALA A 18 12.40 8.25 1.16
C ALA A 18 11.37 9.38 1.24
N LEU A 19 10.62 9.61 0.16
CA LEU A 19 9.54 10.60 0.16
C LEU A 19 8.45 10.24 1.15
N LEU A 20 8.05 8.97 1.21
CA LEU A 20 7.03 8.53 2.16
C LEU A 20 7.50 8.66 3.61
N VAL A 21 8.77 8.46 3.89
CA VAL A 21 9.35 8.69 5.22
C VAL A 21 9.22 10.18 5.60
N CYS A 22 9.45 11.09 4.66
CA CYS A 22 9.24 12.52 4.91
C CYS A 22 7.77 12.84 5.23
N ILE A 23 6.85 12.23 4.50
CA ILE A 23 5.40 12.40 4.76
C ILE A 23 5.06 11.84 6.15
N ALA A 24 5.60 10.66 6.50
CA ALA A 24 5.38 10.05 7.81
C ALA A 24 5.81 10.96 8.95
N LYS A 25 6.98 11.59 8.82
CA LYS A 25 7.47 12.55 9.83
C LYS A 25 6.55 13.76 9.96
N ALA A 26 6.02 14.25 8.85
CA ALA A 26 5.07 15.36 8.87
C ALA A 26 3.76 14.97 9.56
N LEU A 27 3.26 13.76 9.30
CA LEU A 27 2.06 13.24 9.98
C LEU A 27 2.29 13.12 11.49
N GLU A 28 3.43 12.56 11.89
CA GLU A 28 3.78 12.39 13.29
C GLU A 28 3.85 13.73 14.00
N SER A 29 4.44 14.75 13.37
CA SER A 29 4.55 16.09 13.94
C SER A 29 3.19 16.74 14.18
N LYS A 30 2.15 16.30 13.50
CA LYS A 30 0.78 16.78 13.63
C LYS A 30 -0.09 15.88 14.52
N GLY A 31 0.51 14.90 15.19
CA GLY A 31 -0.19 14.01 16.10
C GLY A 31 -0.95 12.87 15.45
N HIS A 32 -0.70 12.59 14.17
CA HIS A 32 -1.33 11.46 13.48
C HIS A 32 -0.45 10.22 13.54
N SER A 33 -1.07 9.05 13.60
CA SER A 33 -0.37 7.78 13.48
C SER A 33 -0.24 7.38 12.02
N TYR A 34 0.73 6.53 11.72
CA TYR A 34 0.95 6.05 10.36
C TYR A 34 1.52 4.63 10.38
N GLU A 35 1.40 3.97 9.25
CA GLU A 35 2.11 2.74 8.94
C GLU A 35 2.66 2.85 7.51
N ILE A 36 3.89 2.40 7.30
CA ILE A 36 4.47 2.31 5.95
C ILE A 36 4.48 0.85 5.53
N TRP A 37 3.84 0.56 4.39
CA TRP A 37 3.94 -0.74 3.74
C TRP A 37 4.87 -0.60 2.55
N ASP A 38 6.07 -1.14 2.68
CA ASP A 38 7.08 -1.11 1.63
C ASP A 38 7.01 -2.39 0.80
N LEU A 39 6.53 -2.28 -0.44
CA LEU A 39 6.38 -3.45 -1.32
C LEU A 39 7.73 -4.03 -1.76
N GLY A 40 8.83 -3.30 -1.60
CA GLY A 40 10.16 -3.84 -1.82
C GLY A 40 10.59 -4.82 -0.72
N GLU A 41 10.20 -4.55 0.52
CA GLU A 41 10.52 -5.40 1.68
C GLU A 41 9.43 -6.41 2.01
N ARG A 42 8.16 -6.03 1.76
CA ARG A 42 6.98 -6.87 2.03
C ARG A 42 6.20 -7.07 0.73
N PRO A 43 6.77 -7.82 -0.23
CA PRO A 43 6.14 -7.99 -1.54
C PRO A 43 4.86 -8.81 -1.46
N LEU A 44 3.96 -8.55 -2.41
CA LEU A 44 2.74 -9.33 -2.57
C LEU A 44 2.88 -10.23 -3.79
N PRO A 45 2.31 -11.45 -3.75
CA PRO A 45 2.29 -12.31 -4.94
C PRO A 45 1.38 -11.71 -6.02
N ILE A 46 1.48 -12.23 -7.23
CA ILE A 46 0.58 -11.81 -8.31
C ILE A 46 -0.85 -12.07 -7.89
N SER A 47 -1.70 -11.05 -8.03
CA SER A 47 -3.09 -11.10 -7.63
C SER A 47 -3.86 -12.20 -8.35
N GLN A 48 -4.77 -12.83 -7.61
CA GLN A 48 -5.69 -13.84 -8.13
C GLN A 48 -7.11 -13.28 -8.18
N PRO A 49 -7.87 -13.52 -9.25
CA PRO A 49 -9.25 -13.04 -9.35
C PRO A 49 -10.15 -13.48 -8.18
N SER A 50 -9.88 -14.65 -7.62
CA SER A 50 -10.65 -15.16 -6.47
C SER A 50 -10.53 -14.29 -5.22
N TRP A 51 -9.52 -13.42 -5.13
CA TRP A 51 -9.32 -12.54 -3.98
C TRP A 51 -10.12 -11.23 -4.08
N HIS A 52 -10.61 -10.87 -5.28
CA HIS A 52 -11.23 -9.55 -5.51
C HIS A 52 -12.50 -9.33 -4.70
N LYS A 53 -13.24 -10.39 -4.37
CA LYS A 53 -14.44 -10.29 -3.54
C LYS A 53 -14.12 -10.33 -2.05
N ASN A 54 -13.13 -11.12 -1.66
CA ASN A 54 -12.71 -11.25 -0.29
C ASN A 54 -11.23 -11.63 -0.20
N PRO A 55 -10.32 -10.65 -0.05
CA PRO A 55 -8.89 -10.92 0.08
C PRO A 55 -8.53 -11.80 1.29
N LEU A 56 -9.38 -11.88 2.30
CA LEU A 56 -9.16 -12.75 3.45
C LEU A 56 -9.23 -14.25 3.09
N ASN A 57 -9.77 -14.58 1.91
CA ASN A 57 -9.75 -15.93 1.38
C ASN A 57 -8.40 -16.32 0.75
N ALA A 58 -7.47 -15.35 0.64
CA ALA A 58 -6.15 -15.66 0.12
C ALA A 58 -5.42 -16.62 1.07
N ASP A 59 -4.74 -17.61 0.49
CA ASP A 59 -3.90 -18.54 1.23
C ASP A 59 -2.49 -17.99 1.49
N VAL A 60 -2.28 -16.69 1.20
CA VAL A 60 -1.03 -15.98 1.42
C VAL A 60 -1.27 -14.93 2.48
N GLN A 61 -0.60 -15.07 3.62
CA GLN A 61 -0.79 -14.19 4.77
C GLN A 61 -0.52 -12.72 4.45
N ALA A 62 0.47 -12.44 3.59
CA ALA A 62 0.81 -11.07 3.21
C ALA A 62 -0.37 -10.33 2.57
N VAL A 63 -1.18 -11.02 1.76
CA VAL A 63 -2.38 -10.43 1.13
C VAL A 63 -3.42 -10.08 2.19
N CYS A 64 -3.66 -10.99 3.13
CA CYS A 64 -4.58 -10.74 4.24
C CYS A 64 -4.12 -9.56 5.09
N ASP A 65 -2.82 -9.50 5.38
CA ASP A 65 -2.23 -8.43 6.20
C ASP A 65 -2.32 -7.08 5.49
N PHE A 66 -2.05 -7.05 4.19
CA PHE A 66 -2.13 -5.83 3.41
C PHE A 66 -3.58 -5.30 3.36
N TYR A 67 -4.53 -6.19 3.08
CA TYR A 67 -5.94 -5.83 3.09
C TYR A 67 -6.36 -5.30 4.47
N GLY A 68 -5.93 -5.96 5.55
CA GLY A 68 -6.20 -5.50 6.91
C GLY A 68 -5.62 -4.12 7.20
N ALA A 69 -4.40 -3.85 6.72
CA ALA A 69 -3.79 -2.53 6.86
C ALA A 69 -4.59 -1.44 6.14
N VAL A 70 -5.07 -1.73 4.93
CA VAL A 70 -5.93 -0.80 4.18
C VAL A 70 -7.26 -0.56 4.91
N GLN A 71 -7.90 -1.62 5.39
CA GLN A 71 -9.17 -1.51 6.09
C GLN A 71 -9.04 -0.73 7.40
N GLY A 72 -7.94 -0.90 8.11
CA GLY A 72 -7.68 -0.21 9.37
C GLY A 72 -7.23 1.23 9.24
N ALA A 73 -6.93 1.70 8.05
CA ALA A 73 -6.47 3.06 7.80
C ALA A 73 -7.64 4.01 7.56
N ASP A 74 -7.51 5.23 8.04
CA ASP A 74 -8.47 6.32 7.77
C ASP A 74 -8.15 7.05 6.45
N ALA A 75 -6.88 7.03 6.08
CA ALA A 75 -6.39 7.67 4.84
C ALA A 75 -5.27 6.82 4.24
N VAL A 76 -5.07 6.93 2.92
CA VAL A 76 -4.04 6.17 2.22
C VAL A 76 -3.24 7.09 1.30
N VAL A 77 -1.92 6.94 1.32
CA VAL A 77 -1.01 7.61 0.39
C VAL A 77 -0.32 6.53 -0.44
N LEU A 78 -0.46 6.62 -1.74
CA LEU A 78 0.19 5.70 -2.67
C LEU A 78 1.40 6.39 -3.30
N GLY A 79 2.59 5.89 -3.01
CA GLY A 79 3.82 6.33 -3.63
C GLY A 79 4.24 5.35 -4.71
N THR A 80 4.63 5.86 -5.88
CA THR A 80 5.06 5.00 -6.98
C THR A 80 6.21 5.64 -7.76
N PRO A 81 7.22 4.85 -8.17
CA PRO A 81 8.18 5.34 -9.16
C PRO A 81 7.48 5.47 -10.52
N ASN A 82 8.09 6.28 -11.39
CA ASN A 82 7.65 6.39 -12.77
C ASN A 82 8.45 5.38 -13.61
N TYR A 83 7.78 4.31 -14.03
CA TYR A 83 8.35 3.31 -14.93
C TYR A 83 7.66 3.41 -16.29
N HIS A 84 8.43 3.73 -17.32
CA HIS A 84 7.93 3.85 -18.70
C HIS A 84 6.74 4.83 -18.80
N GLY A 85 6.82 5.95 -18.09
CA GLY A 85 5.78 6.98 -18.14
C GLY A 85 4.53 6.70 -17.32
N SER A 86 4.55 5.69 -16.42
CA SER A 86 3.39 5.28 -15.65
C SER A 86 3.79 4.80 -14.25
N TYR A 87 2.81 4.40 -13.47
CA TYR A 87 3.03 3.79 -12.16
C TYR A 87 3.66 2.40 -12.31
N SER A 88 4.27 1.91 -11.23
CA SER A 88 4.94 0.60 -11.25
C SER A 88 3.93 -0.55 -11.35
N GLY A 89 4.40 -1.69 -11.89
CA GLY A 89 3.61 -2.92 -11.87
C GLY A 89 3.39 -3.42 -10.44
N VAL A 90 4.34 -3.15 -9.56
CA VAL A 90 4.26 -3.54 -8.14
C VAL A 90 3.08 -2.85 -7.45
N ILE A 91 2.89 -1.53 -7.65
CA ILE A 91 1.76 -0.82 -7.05
C ILE A 91 0.43 -1.28 -7.65
N LYS A 92 0.39 -1.48 -8.97
CA LYS A 92 -0.84 -1.95 -9.62
C LYS A 92 -1.24 -3.33 -9.10
N ASN A 93 -0.28 -4.23 -8.96
CA ASN A 93 -0.55 -5.57 -8.41
C ASN A 93 -1.08 -5.49 -6.97
N ALA A 94 -0.53 -4.59 -6.15
CA ALA A 94 -1.02 -4.40 -4.78
C ALA A 94 -2.49 -3.96 -4.78
N LEU A 95 -2.85 -3.02 -5.66
CA LEU A 95 -4.24 -2.59 -5.79
C LEU A 95 -5.14 -3.74 -6.26
N ASP A 96 -4.65 -4.59 -7.14
CA ASP A 96 -5.39 -5.74 -7.63
C ASP A 96 -5.62 -6.82 -6.56
N CYS A 97 -4.89 -6.78 -5.45
CA CYS A 97 -5.10 -7.66 -4.31
C CYS A 97 -6.24 -7.19 -3.39
N LEU A 98 -6.84 -6.04 -3.66
CA LEU A 98 -7.87 -5.44 -2.82
C LEU A 98 -9.25 -5.56 -3.45
N THR A 99 -10.29 -5.28 -2.66
CA THR A 99 -11.66 -5.13 -3.17
C THR A 99 -11.81 -3.81 -3.92
N GLY A 100 -12.81 -3.73 -4.79
CA GLY A 100 -13.06 -2.51 -5.58
C GLY A 100 -13.44 -1.30 -4.73
N ASP A 101 -13.93 -1.51 -3.50
CA ASP A 101 -14.34 -0.45 -2.57
C ASP A 101 -13.34 -0.22 -1.43
N ALA A 102 -12.14 -0.79 -1.53
CA ALA A 102 -11.17 -0.75 -0.42
C ALA A 102 -10.80 0.66 0.04
N PHE A 103 -10.85 1.64 -0.87
CA PHE A 103 -10.55 3.03 -0.56
C PHE A 103 -11.78 3.93 -0.41
N ALA A 104 -12.97 3.33 -0.38
CA ALA A 104 -14.22 4.12 -0.27
C ALA A 104 -14.21 4.96 1.01
N ASN A 105 -14.53 6.25 0.85
CA ASN A 105 -14.57 7.23 1.93
C ASN A 105 -13.22 7.47 2.63
N LYS A 106 -12.12 7.19 1.95
CA LYS A 106 -10.77 7.48 2.47
C LYS A 106 -10.05 8.46 1.55
N PRO A 107 -9.58 9.60 2.08
CA PRO A 107 -8.68 10.43 1.31
C PRO A 107 -7.34 9.75 1.07
#